data_d688eb82441dfab3e2d1cc0945e46ab1
#
_entry.id   d688eb82441dfab3e2d1cc0945e46ab1
#
_cell.length_a   1.000
_cell.length_b   1.000
_cell.length_c   1.000
_cell.angle_alpha   90.00
_cell.angle_beta   90.00
_cell.angle_gamma   90.00
#
_symmetry.space_group_name_H-M   'P 1'
#
loop_
_entity.id
_entity.type
_entity.pdbx_description
1 polymer ?
#
loop_
_entity_poly.entity_id
_entity_poly.type
_entity_poly.pdbx_seq_one_letter_code
_entity_poly.pdbx_strand_id
1 'polypeptide(L)'
;MKLISWNVNGLRACLTHGFAESFAQLDADIFSVQETKMQPGQADFAPDGYTEYTYSAEKKGYSGTACWCREAPLAVTMGIGIEQHDHEGRVLTLEYPGFYLVNCYTPNSQDGLKRLDYRMEWEDAFRAYLLALDAKKPVILCGDLNVAHREIDIKN
;
A
#
# COMPACT_ATOMS: atom_id res chain seq x y z
N MET A 1 16.97 2.15 -10.13
CA MET A 1 15.79 1.48 -9.57
C MET A 1 14.56 2.32 -9.86
N LYS A 2 13.51 1.71 -10.38
CA LYS A 2 12.24 2.37 -10.71
C LYS A 2 11.15 1.84 -9.79
N LEU A 3 10.52 2.75 -9.03
CA LEU A 3 9.45 2.47 -8.09
C LEU A 3 8.15 3.12 -8.59
N ILE A 4 7.07 2.37 -8.59
CA ILE A 4 5.73 2.85 -8.99
C ILE A 4 4.77 2.66 -7.82
N SER A 5 3.90 3.63 -7.62
CA SER A 5 2.81 3.58 -6.66
C SER A 5 1.51 3.98 -7.34
N TRP A 6 0.44 3.19 -7.16
CA TRP A 6 -0.85 3.43 -7.81
C TRP A 6 -2.01 2.93 -6.95
N ASN A 7 -2.93 3.82 -6.58
CA ASN A 7 -4.22 3.40 -6.03
C ASN A 7 -5.11 2.91 -7.19
N VAL A 8 -5.40 1.63 -7.21
CA VAL A 8 -6.12 0.97 -8.31
C VAL A 8 -7.64 0.90 -8.12
N ASN A 9 -8.12 1.29 -6.95
CA ASN A 9 -9.55 1.28 -6.61
C ASN A 9 -10.24 -0.04 -7.00
N GLY A 10 -9.63 -1.15 -6.61
CA GLY A 10 -10.05 -2.50 -6.97
C GLY A 10 -9.22 -3.09 -8.10
N LEU A 11 -8.27 -3.98 -7.75
CA LEU A 11 -7.35 -4.55 -8.73
C LEU A 11 -8.07 -5.35 -9.82
N ARG A 12 -9.08 -6.14 -9.46
CA ARG A 12 -9.85 -6.93 -10.44
C ARG A 12 -10.52 -6.06 -11.50
N ALA A 13 -11.14 -4.95 -11.08
CA ALA A 13 -11.73 -3.98 -12.01
C ALA A 13 -10.64 -3.29 -12.84
N CYS A 14 -9.53 -2.89 -12.23
CA CYS A 14 -8.42 -2.26 -12.92
C CYS A 14 -7.81 -3.17 -14.00
N LEU A 15 -7.73 -4.47 -13.75
CA LEU A 15 -7.28 -5.46 -14.73
C LEU A 15 -8.15 -5.48 -15.98
N THR A 16 -9.47 -5.29 -15.84
CA THR A 16 -10.38 -5.21 -17.01
C THR A 16 -10.24 -3.90 -17.79
N HIS A 17 -9.53 -2.91 -17.24
CA HIS A 17 -9.29 -1.59 -17.85
C HIS A 17 -7.83 -1.35 -18.24
N GLY A 18 -7.05 -2.39 -18.44
CA GLY A 18 -5.70 -2.27 -18.98
C GLY A 18 -4.58 -2.17 -17.95
N PHE A 19 -4.80 -2.61 -16.71
CA PHE A 19 -3.75 -2.62 -15.69
C PHE A 19 -2.52 -3.44 -16.12
N ALA A 20 -2.74 -4.64 -16.69
CA ALA A 20 -1.64 -5.52 -17.10
C ALA A 20 -0.74 -4.88 -18.16
N GLU A 21 -1.33 -4.19 -19.14
CA GLU A 21 -0.61 -3.47 -20.20
C GLU A 21 0.18 -2.29 -19.62
N SER A 22 -0.46 -1.51 -18.74
CA SER A 22 0.21 -0.39 -18.06
C SER A 22 1.35 -0.87 -17.17
N PHE A 23 1.14 -1.96 -16.43
CA PHE A 23 2.17 -2.59 -15.61
C PHE A 23 3.40 -2.97 -16.45
N ALA A 24 3.18 -3.64 -17.57
CA ALA A 24 4.26 -4.04 -18.48
C ALA A 24 5.00 -2.84 -19.07
N GLN A 25 4.27 -1.81 -19.51
CA GLN A 25 4.86 -0.58 -20.09
C GLN A 25 5.69 0.21 -19.09
N LEU A 26 5.22 0.28 -17.84
CA LEU A 26 5.93 1.01 -16.80
C LEU A 26 7.23 0.34 -16.37
N ASP A 27 7.35 -0.96 -16.54
CA ASP A 27 8.61 -1.71 -16.36
C ASP A 27 9.34 -1.36 -15.06
N ALA A 28 8.64 -1.50 -13.94
CA ALA A 28 9.15 -1.13 -12.62
C ALA A 28 10.02 -2.23 -12.01
N ASP A 29 10.93 -1.84 -11.13
CA ASP A 29 11.64 -2.79 -10.24
C ASP A 29 10.75 -3.20 -9.07
N ILE A 30 9.97 -2.24 -8.53
CA ILE A 30 8.95 -2.49 -7.51
C ILE A 30 7.68 -1.72 -7.91
N PHE A 31 6.57 -2.43 -8.00
CA PHE A 31 5.26 -1.87 -8.30
C PHE A 31 4.34 -2.05 -7.10
N SER A 32 3.94 -0.95 -6.49
CA SER A 32 3.09 -0.92 -5.29
C SER A 32 1.68 -0.46 -5.64
N VAL A 33 0.67 -1.14 -5.12
CA VAL A 33 -0.73 -0.74 -5.32
C VAL A 33 -1.48 -0.65 -3.99
N GLN A 34 -2.48 0.23 -3.96
CA GLN A 34 -3.38 0.43 -2.84
C GLN A 34 -4.82 0.20 -3.28
N GLU A 35 -5.70 -0.11 -2.35
CA GLU A 35 -7.10 -0.48 -2.59
C GLU A 35 -7.26 -1.65 -3.55
N THR A 36 -6.60 -2.77 -3.25
CA THR A 36 -6.77 -3.99 -4.07
C THR A 36 -8.20 -4.53 -4.03
N LYS A 37 -8.91 -4.33 -2.91
CA LYS A 37 -10.30 -4.78 -2.67
C LYS A 37 -10.50 -6.26 -2.98
N MET A 38 -9.48 -7.08 -2.72
CA MET A 38 -9.51 -8.52 -2.99
C MET A 38 -8.90 -9.32 -1.87
N GLN A 39 -9.20 -10.63 -1.87
CA GLN A 39 -8.52 -11.64 -1.08
C GLN A 39 -7.44 -12.33 -1.91
N PRO A 40 -6.44 -12.97 -1.31
CA PRO A 40 -5.40 -13.70 -2.03
C PRO A 40 -6.00 -14.70 -3.02
N GLY A 41 -5.45 -14.74 -4.24
CA GLY A 41 -5.87 -15.66 -5.29
C GLY A 41 -7.12 -15.28 -6.07
N GLN A 42 -7.72 -14.11 -5.80
CA GLN A 42 -8.91 -13.65 -6.53
C GLN A 42 -8.61 -12.95 -7.86
N ALA A 43 -7.36 -12.58 -8.12
CA ALA A 43 -6.95 -12.00 -9.39
C ALA A 43 -6.05 -12.97 -10.15
N ASP A 44 -6.34 -13.15 -11.43
CA ASP A 44 -5.48 -13.90 -12.35
C ASP A 44 -4.46 -12.94 -12.98
N PHE A 45 -3.43 -12.60 -12.20
CA PHE A 45 -2.36 -11.71 -12.61
C PHE A 45 -1.05 -12.16 -11.96
N ALA A 46 -0.19 -12.76 -12.76
CA ALA A 46 1.11 -13.28 -12.32
C ALA A 46 2.18 -12.87 -13.36
N PRO A 47 2.66 -11.60 -13.31
CA PRO A 47 3.63 -11.12 -14.29
C PRO A 47 4.97 -11.84 -14.15
N ASP A 48 5.54 -12.25 -15.29
CA ASP A 48 6.82 -12.94 -15.33
C ASP A 48 7.95 -12.08 -14.76
N GLY A 49 8.82 -12.71 -13.96
CA GLY A 49 9.97 -12.03 -13.37
C GLY A 49 9.68 -11.23 -12.12
N TYR A 50 8.45 -11.29 -11.61
CA TYR A 50 8.04 -10.63 -10.38
C TYR A 50 7.57 -11.63 -9.32
N THR A 51 7.82 -11.29 -8.06
CA THR A 51 7.21 -11.95 -6.90
C THR A 51 6.17 -11.01 -6.31
N GLU A 52 4.98 -11.53 -6.05
CA GLU A 52 3.86 -10.79 -5.45
C GLU A 52 3.85 -10.94 -3.94
N TYR A 53 3.61 -9.82 -3.26
CA TYR A 53 3.33 -9.76 -1.83
C TYR A 53 2.01 -9.03 -1.64
N THR A 54 1.02 -9.70 -1.05
CA THR A 54 -0.34 -9.17 -0.87
C THR A 54 -0.72 -9.14 0.60
N TYR A 55 -1.26 -8.02 1.04
CA TYR A 55 -1.83 -7.84 2.38
C TYR A 55 -3.28 -7.40 2.25
N SER A 56 -4.19 -8.35 2.42
CA SER A 56 -5.64 -8.12 2.29
C SER A 56 -6.26 -7.73 3.62
N ALA A 57 -7.34 -6.92 3.56
CA ALA A 57 -8.17 -6.70 4.73
C ALA A 57 -8.94 -7.98 5.10
N GLU A 58 -9.26 -8.14 6.37
CA GLU A 58 -10.16 -9.22 6.83
C GLU A 58 -11.55 -9.07 6.20
N LYS A 59 -12.03 -7.84 6.10
CA LYS A 59 -13.27 -7.53 5.40
C LYS A 59 -13.09 -7.69 3.90
N LYS A 60 -13.88 -8.57 3.28
CA LYS A 60 -13.86 -8.81 1.83
C LYS A 60 -14.25 -7.57 1.03
N GLY A 61 -13.60 -7.36 -0.12
CA GLY A 61 -13.91 -6.25 -1.01
C GLY A 61 -13.55 -4.86 -0.49
N TYR A 62 -12.62 -4.76 0.44
CA TYR A 62 -12.27 -3.53 1.15
C TYR A 62 -10.77 -3.37 1.30
N SER A 63 -10.25 -2.13 1.16
CA SER A 63 -8.84 -1.80 1.40
C SER A 63 -7.86 -2.75 0.69
N GLY A 64 -6.74 -3.11 1.33
CA GLY A 64 -5.73 -4.02 0.81
C GLY A 64 -4.60 -3.32 0.06
N THR A 65 -3.39 -3.84 0.24
CA THR A 65 -2.17 -3.38 -0.44
C THR A 65 -1.43 -4.57 -1.05
N ALA A 66 -0.69 -4.33 -2.12
CA ALA A 66 0.15 -5.34 -2.73
C ALA A 66 1.39 -4.71 -3.38
N CYS A 67 2.44 -5.52 -3.53
CA CYS A 67 3.64 -5.16 -4.25
C CYS A 67 4.08 -6.32 -5.16
N TRP A 68 4.58 -5.98 -6.35
CA TRP A 68 5.30 -6.90 -7.23
C TRP A 68 6.75 -6.44 -7.31
N CYS A 69 7.67 -7.33 -7.01
CA CYS A 69 9.11 -7.05 -6.92
C CYS A 69 9.90 -7.93 -7.87
N ARG A 70 10.83 -7.35 -8.65
CA ARG A 70 11.78 -8.10 -9.45
C ARG A 70 12.83 -8.78 -8.58
N GLU A 71 13.38 -8.03 -7.64
CA GLU A 71 14.30 -8.55 -6.64
C GLU A 71 13.56 -8.81 -5.33
N ALA A 72 13.70 -10.00 -4.78
CA ALA A 72 13.06 -10.36 -3.52
C ALA A 72 13.61 -9.52 -2.37
N PRO A 73 12.75 -8.95 -1.51
CA PRO A 73 13.20 -8.27 -0.30
C PRO A 73 13.82 -9.25 0.70
N LEU A 74 14.62 -8.73 1.63
CA LEU A 74 15.17 -9.51 2.75
C LEU A 74 14.08 -9.99 3.70
N ALA A 75 13.06 -9.15 3.90
CA ALA A 75 11.91 -9.45 4.75
C ALA A 75 10.69 -8.66 4.28
N VAL A 76 9.50 -9.21 4.58
CA VAL A 76 8.20 -8.58 4.32
C VAL A 76 7.43 -8.53 5.64
N THR A 77 6.92 -7.35 5.98
CA THR A 77 6.11 -7.15 7.20
C THR A 77 4.73 -6.65 6.79
N MET A 78 3.71 -7.32 7.28
CA MET A 78 2.31 -6.96 7.10
C MET A 78 1.81 -6.27 8.38
N GLY A 79 1.33 -5.02 8.24
CA GLY A 79 0.89 -4.21 9.37
C GLY A 79 2.02 -3.45 10.07
N ILE A 80 1.67 -2.81 11.19
CA ILE A 80 2.59 -2.00 12.01
C ILE A 80 2.85 -2.60 13.40
N GLY A 81 2.35 -3.82 13.66
CA GLY A 81 2.53 -4.52 14.92
C GLY A 81 1.55 -4.11 16.02
N ILE A 82 0.45 -3.46 15.65
CA ILE A 82 -0.63 -3.03 16.57
C ILE A 82 -1.94 -3.66 16.11
N GLU A 83 -2.44 -4.63 16.88
CA GLU A 83 -3.58 -5.45 16.49
C GLU A 83 -4.77 -4.62 15.99
N GLN A 84 -5.18 -3.59 16.73
CA GLN A 84 -6.33 -2.78 16.35
C GLN A 84 -6.18 -2.05 15.01
N HIS A 85 -4.96 -1.93 14.48
CA HIS A 85 -4.65 -1.26 13.21
C HIS A 85 -4.31 -2.23 12.07
N ASP A 86 -4.13 -3.52 12.36
CA ASP A 86 -3.60 -4.50 11.43
C ASP A 86 -4.65 -5.44 10.82
N HIS A 87 -5.94 -5.04 10.80
CA HIS A 87 -7.03 -5.83 10.23
C HIS A 87 -7.48 -5.40 8.83
N GLU A 88 -6.99 -4.27 8.34
CA GLU A 88 -7.50 -3.66 7.11
C GLU A 88 -6.52 -3.70 5.93
N GLY A 89 -5.38 -4.41 6.03
CA GLY A 89 -4.44 -4.58 4.92
C GLY A 89 -3.81 -3.28 4.43
N ARG A 90 -3.44 -2.35 5.34
CA ARG A 90 -3.09 -0.98 4.99
C ARG A 90 -1.61 -0.71 4.84
N VAL A 91 -0.75 -1.41 5.55
CA VAL A 91 0.70 -1.15 5.57
C VAL A 91 1.45 -2.42 5.23
N LEU A 92 2.17 -2.38 4.12
CA LEU A 92 3.03 -3.46 3.64
C LEU A 92 4.46 -2.93 3.54
N THR A 93 5.38 -3.50 4.32
CA THR A 93 6.77 -3.08 4.37
C THR A 93 7.68 -4.13 3.76
N LEU A 94 8.51 -3.69 2.82
CA LEU A 94 9.56 -4.49 2.19
C LEU A 94 10.92 -4.01 2.69
N GLU A 95 11.71 -4.91 3.25
CA GLU A 95 13.08 -4.62 3.67
C GLU A 95 14.07 -5.00 2.57
N TYR A 96 14.87 -4.03 2.15
CA TYR A 96 16.01 -4.23 1.27
C TYR A 96 17.32 -3.89 2.01
N PRO A 97 18.48 -4.32 1.50
CA PRO A 97 19.76 -4.04 2.19
C PRO A 97 19.98 -2.57 2.53
N GLY A 98 19.62 -1.65 1.63
CA GLY A 98 19.88 -0.22 1.74
C GLY A 98 18.70 0.64 2.17
N PHE A 99 17.48 0.10 2.26
CA PHE A 99 16.27 0.87 2.57
C PHE A 99 15.09 -0.02 2.95
N TYR A 100 14.08 0.61 3.55
CA TYR A 100 12.72 0.05 3.65
C TYR A 100 11.82 0.72 2.62
N LEU A 101 10.99 -0.06 1.93
CA LEU A 101 9.87 0.46 1.17
C LEU A 101 8.57 0.19 1.94
N VAL A 102 7.85 1.24 2.27
CA VAL A 102 6.56 1.16 2.95
C VAL A 102 5.46 1.55 1.97
N ASN A 103 4.62 0.60 1.61
CA ASN A 103 3.42 0.80 0.80
C ASN A 103 2.23 0.97 1.75
N CYS A 104 1.59 2.13 1.71
CA CYS A 104 0.56 2.49 2.67
C CYS A 104 -0.72 2.96 1.98
N TYR A 105 -1.85 2.45 2.47
CA TYR A 105 -3.18 2.97 2.21
C TYR A 105 -3.80 3.44 3.52
N THR A 106 -3.75 4.73 3.78
CA THR A 106 -4.21 5.30 5.05
C THR A 106 -5.73 5.21 5.19
N PRO A 107 -6.27 5.03 6.41
CA PRO A 107 -7.72 5.12 6.60
C PRO A 107 -8.20 6.53 6.25
N ASN A 108 -9.30 6.64 5.51
CA ASN A 108 -9.94 7.92 5.32
C ASN A 108 -10.90 8.23 6.47
N SER A 109 -11.18 9.51 6.67
CA SER A 109 -12.04 9.98 7.77
C SER A 109 -13.53 9.73 7.50
N GLN A 110 -13.89 9.28 6.29
CA GLN A 110 -15.25 9.11 5.78
C GLN A 110 -16.07 10.43 5.74
N ASP A 111 -17.23 10.39 5.08
CA ASP A 111 -18.12 11.54 5.00
C ASP A 111 -18.55 12.01 6.40
N GLY A 112 -18.49 13.33 6.60
CA GLY A 112 -18.81 13.92 7.90
C GLY A 112 -17.77 13.62 8.99
N LEU A 113 -16.55 13.21 8.62
CA LEU A 113 -15.43 12.96 9.53
C LEU A 113 -15.73 11.89 10.60
N LYS A 114 -16.56 10.91 10.29
CA LYS A 114 -17.01 9.86 11.24
C LYS A 114 -15.89 9.02 11.83
N ARG A 115 -14.77 8.89 11.12
CA ARG A 115 -13.58 8.12 11.58
C ARG A 115 -12.37 9.01 11.86
N LEU A 116 -12.58 10.31 12.08
CA LEU A 116 -11.46 11.23 12.29
C LEU A 116 -10.61 10.85 13.50
N ASP A 117 -11.25 10.53 14.63
CA ASP A 117 -10.52 10.17 15.85
C ASP A 117 -9.68 8.90 15.63
N TYR A 118 -10.26 7.88 14.99
CA TYR A 118 -9.53 6.67 14.61
C TYR A 118 -8.36 7.00 13.66
N ARG A 119 -8.58 7.87 12.68
CA ARG A 119 -7.52 8.29 11.76
C ARG A 119 -6.38 8.99 12.50
N MET A 120 -6.66 9.82 13.50
CA MET A 120 -5.63 10.49 14.28
C MET A 120 -4.81 9.51 15.12
N GLU A 121 -5.46 8.55 15.79
CA GLU A 121 -4.77 7.48 16.53
C GLU A 121 -3.90 6.63 15.60
N TRP A 122 -4.44 6.27 14.45
CA TRP A 122 -3.73 5.50 13.43
C TRP A 122 -2.50 6.25 12.93
N GLU A 123 -2.63 7.55 12.68
CA GLU A 123 -1.55 8.42 12.21
C GLU A 123 -0.39 8.49 13.21
N ASP A 124 -0.70 8.65 14.50
CA ASP A 124 0.33 8.66 15.55
C ASP A 124 1.07 7.32 15.63
N ALA A 125 0.34 6.21 15.56
CA ALA A 125 0.92 4.87 15.54
C ALA A 125 1.79 4.63 14.29
N PHE A 126 1.32 5.04 13.13
CA PHE A 126 2.06 4.92 11.88
C PHE A 126 3.33 5.76 11.87
N ARG A 127 3.25 6.98 12.38
CA ARG A 127 4.43 7.84 12.53
C ARG A 127 5.49 7.19 13.42
N ALA A 128 5.11 6.64 14.55
CA ALA A 128 6.02 5.93 15.45
C ALA A 128 6.67 4.73 14.75
N TYR A 129 5.88 3.97 13.97
CA TYR A 129 6.37 2.86 13.17
C TYR A 129 7.43 3.30 12.14
N LEU A 130 7.16 4.36 11.37
CA LEU A 130 8.10 4.90 10.39
C LEU A 130 9.40 5.39 11.04
N LEU A 131 9.32 6.08 12.18
CA LEU A 131 10.49 6.55 12.91
C LEU A 131 11.36 5.39 13.42
N ALA A 132 10.74 4.29 13.87
CA ALA A 132 11.46 3.10 14.28
C ALA A 132 12.21 2.42 13.13
N LEU A 133 11.63 2.40 11.92
CA LEU A 133 12.30 1.92 10.71
C LEU A 133 13.46 2.84 10.31
N ASP A 134 13.21 4.16 10.30
CA ASP A 134 14.18 5.17 9.88
C ASP A 134 15.43 5.20 10.79
N ALA A 135 15.28 4.83 12.05
CA ALA A 135 16.40 4.66 12.97
C ALA A 135 17.38 3.56 12.55
N LYS A 136 16.95 2.60 11.73
CA LYS A 136 17.76 1.47 11.25
C LYS A 136 18.35 1.71 9.86
N LYS A 137 17.54 2.18 8.90
CA LYS A 137 17.94 2.50 7.52
C LYS A 137 16.90 3.42 6.88
N PRO A 138 17.24 4.11 5.77
CA PRO A 138 16.33 5.02 5.09
C PRO A 138 14.98 4.36 4.74
N VAL A 139 13.90 5.14 4.86
CA VAL A 139 12.54 4.72 4.53
C VAL A 139 12.06 5.45 3.28
N ILE A 140 11.58 4.69 2.31
CA ILE A 140 10.82 5.19 1.16
C ILE A 140 9.35 4.89 1.44
N LEU A 141 8.56 5.93 1.67
CA LEU A 141 7.11 5.83 1.85
C LEU A 141 6.41 6.14 0.53
N CYS A 142 5.55 5.25 0.09
CA CYS A 142 4.65 5.48 -1.03
C CYS A 142 3.23 5.04 -0.69
N GLY A 143 2.26 5.54 -1.43
CA GLY A 143 0.88 5.11 -1.28
C GLY A 143 -0.12 6.24 -1.38
N ASP A 144 -1.32 5.97 -0.88
CA ASP A 144 -2.42 6.93 -0.79
C ASP A 144 -2.61 7.37 0.68
N LEU A 145 -2.27 8.62 0.94
CA LEU A 145 -2.32 9.18 2.29
C LEU A 145 -3.69 9.74 2.68
N ASN A 146 -4.66 9.76 1.76
CA ASN A 146 -6.01 10.27 2.00
C ASN A 146 -6.01 11.63 2.72
N VAL A 147 -5.06 12.50 2.37
CA VAL A 147 -4.91 13.84 2.93
C VAL A 147 -4.39 14.78 1.85
N ALA A 148 -4.95 15.98 1.80
CA ALA A 148 -4.48 17.05 0.94
C ALA A 148 -3.62 18.04 1.74
N HIS A 149 -2.52 18.49 1.15
CA HIS A 149 -1.65 19.50 1.76
C HIS A 149 -2.23 20.91 1.64
N ARG A 150 -2.92 21.18 0.53
CA ARG A 150 -3.53 22.50 0.23
C ARG A 150 -4.92 22.33 -0.35
N GLU A 151 -5.76 23.38 -0.24
CA GLU A 151 -7.10 23.38 -0.84
C GLU A 151 -7.11 23.06 -2.35
N ILE A 152 -6.09 23.53 -3.08
CA ILE A 152 -5.97 23.28 -4.53
C ILE A 152 -5.82 21.78 -4.86
N ASP A 153 -5.40 20.99 -3.90
CA ASP A 153 -5.21 19.53 -4.07
C ASP A 153 -6.50 18.73 -3.82
N ILE A 154 -7.58 19.44 -3.45
CA ILE A 154 -8.90 18.84 -3.19
C ILE A 154 -9.81 19.09 -4.38
N LYS A 155 -10.51 18.03 -4.82
CA LYS A 155 -11.58 18.18 -5.81
C LYS A 155 -12.77 18.89 -5.18
N ASN A 156 -13.22 19.97 -5.80
CA ASN A 156 -14.46 20.66 -5.45
C ASN A 156 -15.70 19.88 -5.90
#